data_70b542a1572a9e47548d750e5dc7f6b4
#
_entry.id   70b542a1572a9e47548d750e5dc7f6b4
#
_cell.length_a   1.000
_cell.length_b   1.000
_cell.length_c   1.000
_cell.angle_alpha   90.00
_cell.angle_beta   90.00
_cell.angle_gamma   90.00
#
_symmetry.space_group_name_H-M   'P 1'
#
loop_
_entity.id
_entity.type
_entity.pdbx_description
1 polymer ?
#
loop_
_entity_poly.entity_id
_entity_poly.type
_entity_poly.pdbx_seq_one_letter_code
_entity_poly.pdbx_strand_id
1 'polypeptide(L)'
;MRPKFEAQREFEFPTSNLKLTREYYAKYEAISKILDKTPEIVDLAHRDLRRALIASNRSRPGRVRFTTEHVLRLLIVQSLEGLSLRQTVVRVDDSPALRQFVRLGPKPMMDFTTLDKLKNALHPATWKKINAKLAHHAVGEQKISGDRLRLDTTAVETNIHWPTDSSLLWDTYRVLARLIERARQLDPGSVGPGRLHPRRAKRDALTIARRAAQKGRRARSLRRPYQRLIRRVEGICDWATAVAEQLVAGIES
;
A
#
# COMPACT_ATOMS: atom_id res chain seq x y z
N MET A 1 9.59 28.41 -2.09
CA MET A 1 9.54 27.46 -3.23
C MET A 1 10.54 26.33 -2.98
N ARG A 2 10.22 25.06 -3.21
CA ARG A 2 11.18 23.96 -3.05
C ARG A 2 12.16 23.96 -4.22
N PRO A 3 13.49 23.99 -4.01
CA PRO A 3 14.45 23.85 -5.07
C PRO A 3 14.42 22.44 -5.65
N LYS A 4 14.71 22.30 -6.96
CA LYS A 4 14.80 21.01 -7.66
C LYS A 4 16.10 20.30 -7.35
N PHE A 5 17.20 21.00 -7.46
CA PHE A 5 18.56 20.50 -7.37
C PHE A 5 19.32 21.16 -6.24
N GLU A 6 20.36 20.48 -5.77
CA GLU A 6 21.33 21.07 -4.87
C GLU A 6 22.30 21.97 -5.66
N ALA A 7 22.62 23.12 -5.06
CA ALA A 7 23.57 24.07 -5.70
C ALA A 7 24.99 23.49 -5.74
N GLN A 8 25.40 22.77 -4.70
CA GLN A 8 26.69 22.10 -4.63
C GLN A 8 26.50 20.62 -4.95
N ARG A 9 27.00 20.19 -6.10
CA ARG A 9 26.80 18.82 -6.61
C ARG A 9 27.91 17.85 -6.28
N GLU A 10 29.11 18.34 -5.98
CA GLU A 10 30.32 17.52 -5.84
C GLU A 10 30.89 17.63 -4.44
N PHE A 11 31.03 16.48 -3.80
CA PHE A 11 31.84 16.27 -2.60
C PHE A 11 32.73 15.08 -2.91
N GLU A 12 34.06 15.30 -2.85
CA GLU A 12 34.98 14.19 -2.92
C GLU A 12 35.08 13.49 -1.58
N PHE A 13 34.71 12.24 -1.55
CA PHE A 13 34.98 11.36 -0.42
C PHE A 13 36.10 10.40 -0.78
N PRO A 14 36.96 10.04 0.19
CA PRO A 14 38.02 9.08 -0.06
C PRO A 14 37.40 7.74 -0.52
N THR A 15 37.93 7.27 -1.66
CA THR A 15 37.51 5.97 -2.21
C THR A 15 37.99 4.86 -1.27
N SER A 16 37.09 3.93 -0.93
CA SER A 16 37.46 2.79 -0.11
C SER A 16 38.49 1.91 -0.82
N ASN A 17 39.50 1.47 -0.09
CA ASN A 17 40.53 0.54 -0.60
C ASN A 17 39.97 -0.90 -0.74
N LEU A 18 38.84 -1.22 -0.10
CA LEU A 18 38.21 -2.54 -0.16
C LEU A 18 37.44 -2.70 -1.48
N LYS A 19 37.78 -3.75 -2.24
CA LYS A 19 37.11 -4.09 -3.50
C LYS A 19 35.60 -4.26 -3.32
N LEU A 20 35.15 -4.98 -2.31
CA LEU A 20 33.72 -5.20 -1.99
C LEU A 20 32.97 -3.89 -1.77
N THR A 21 33.57 -2.94 -1.06
CA THR A 21 32.97 -1.64 -0.81
C THR A 21 32.85 -0.83 -2.11
N ARG A 22 33.84 -0.87 -2.96
CA ARG A 22 33.79 -0.21 -4.28
C ARG A 22 32.71 -0.80 -5.16
N GLU A 23 32.63 -2.13 -5.26
CA GLU A 23 31.59 -2.83 -6.02
C GLU A 23 30.18 -2.52 -5.49
N TYR A 24 30.04 -2.47 -4.16
CA TYR A 24 28.75 -2.11 -3.54
C TYR A 24 28.30 -0.70 -3.92
N TYR A 25 29.20 0.27 -3.96
CA TYR A 25 28.83 1.65 -4.29
C TYR A 25 28.82 1.95 -5.80
N ALA A 26 29.41 1.12 -6.64
CA ALA A 26 29.40 1.27 -8.10
C ALA A 26 27.98 1.37 -8.68
N LYS A 27 27.01 0.64 -8.08
CA LYS A 27 25.60 0.75 -8.46
C LYS A 27 25.03 2.15 -8.25
N TYR A 28 25.41 2.83 -7.15
CA TYR A 28 24.93 4.18 -6.84
C TYR A 28 25.56 5.22 -7.77
N GLU A 29 26.82 5.03 -8.14
CA GLU A 29 27.47 5.88 -9.14
C GLU A 29 26.81 5.75 -10.52
N ALA A 30 26.51 4.52 -10.93
CA ALA A 30 25.81 4.28 -12.19
C ALA A 30 24.42 4.93 -12.19
N ILE A 31 23.66 4.81 -11.12
CA ILE A 31 22.35 5.45 -10.97
C ILE A 31 22.50 6.97 -10.95
N SER A 32 23.52 7.52 -10.27
CA SER A 32 23.77 8.96 -10.27
C SER A 32 24.01 9.49 -11.67
N LYS A 33 24.83 8.80 -12.48
CA LYS A 33 25.08 9.14 -13.88
C LYS A 33 23.79 9.13 -14.72
N ILE A 34 22.91 8.14 -14.50
CA ILE A 34 21.61 8.09 -15.20
C ILE A 34 20.73 9.28 -14.80
N LEU A 35 20.62 9.58 -13.50
CA LEU A 35 19.81 10.71 -13.03
C LEU A 35 20.34 12.06 -13.54
N ASP A 36 21.65 12.20 -13.70
CA ASP A 36 22.28 13.41 -14.24
C ASP A 36 22.03 13.57 -15.74
N LYS A 37 21.97 12.46 -16.48
CA LYS A 37 21.62 12.44 -17.91
C LYS A 37 20.12 12.62 -18.17
N THR A 38 19.25 12.34 -17.17
CA THR A 38 17.80 12.38 -17.31
C THR A 38 17.14 13.33 -16.28
N PRO A 39 17.40 14.64 -16.34
CA PRO A 39 16.87 15.61 -15.37
C PRO A 39 15.34 15.68 -15.36
N GLU A 40 14.67 15.24 -16.43
CA GLU A 40 13.20 15.19 -16.51
C GLU A 40 12.57 14.27 -15.47
N ILE A 41 13.29 13.29 -14.95
CA ILE A 41 12.85 12.42 -13.87
C ILE A 41 12.63 13.25 -12.59
N VAL A 42 13.57 14.14 -12.29
CA VAL A 42 13.47 15.08 -11.16
C VAL A 42 12.33 16.06 -11.38
N ASP A 43 12.11 16.52 -12.62
CA ASP A 43 11.02 17.43 -12.97
C ASP A 43 9.64 16.80 -12.78
N LEU A 44 9.50 15.52 -13.11
CA LEU A 44 8.27 14.77 -12.88
C LEU A 44 7.91 14.73 -11.38
N ALA A 45 8.84 14.36 -10.54
CA ALA A 45 8.65 14.33 -9.09
C ALA A 45 8.45 15.73 -8.49
N HIS A 46 9.18 16.74 -9.02
CA HIS A 46 9.06 18.11 -8.54
C HIS A 46 7.67 18.70 -8.69
N ARG A 47 6.97 18.37 -9.77
CA ARG A 47 5.58 18.80 -10.01
C ARG A 47 4.64 18.33 -8.91
N ASP A 48 4.74 17.07 -8.50
CA ASP A 48 3.89 16.52 -7.45
C ASP A 48 4.22 17.12 -6.09
N LEU A 49 5.51 17.19 -5.74
CA LEU A 49 5.95 17.77 -4.47
C LEU A 49 5.59 19.25 -4.35
N ARG A 50 5.59 19.99 -5.46
CA ARG A 50 5.15 21.38 -5.49
C ARG A 50 3.63 21.50 -5.27
N ARG A 51 2.83 20.65 -5.91
CA ARG A 51 1.37 20.61 -5.71
C ARG A 51 1.03 20.33 -4.25
N ALA A 52 1.68 19.36 -3.63
CA ALA A 52 1.47 19.02 -2.23
C ALA A 52 1.82 20.18 -1.29
N LEU A 53 2.84 20.96 -1.58
CA LEU A 53 3.20 22.16 -0.83
C LEU A 53 2.12 23.25 -0.93
N ILE A 54 1.59 23.48 -2.13
CA ILE A 54 0.52 24.45 -2.36
C ILE A 54 -0.76 24.03 -1.65
N ALA A 55 -1.13 22.75 -1.76
CA ALA A 55 -2.34 22.19 -1.13
C ALA A 55 -2.29 22.24 0.41
N SER A 56 -1.09 22.20 1.00
CA SER A 56 -0.94 22.26 2.47
C SER A 56 -1.21 23.62 3.10
N ASN A 57 -1.47 24.66 2.30
CA ASN A 57 -1.79 26.04 2.71
C ASN A 57 -0.89 26.59 3.84
N ARG A 58 0.37 26.19 3.87
CA ARG A 58 1.33 26.68 4.86
C ARG A 58 1.79 28.07 4.42
N SER A 59 1.12 29.08 4.95
CA SER A 59 1.38 30.52 4.71
C SER A 59 2.81 30.97 5.10
N ARG A 60 3.52 30.19 5.87
CA ARG A 60 4.92 30.48 6.21
C ARG A 60 5.82 29.58 5.36
N PRO A 61 6.63 30.16 4.46
CA PRO A 61 7.70 29.42 3.80
C PRO A 61 8.73 29.04 4.86
N GLY A 62 8.51 27.88 5.48
CA GLY A 62 9.54 27.26 6.31
C GLY A 62 10.78 27.06 5.45
N ARG A 63 11.97 27.15 6.06
CA ARG A 63 13.25 26.93 5.40
C ARG A 63 13.22 25.54 4.77
N VAL A 64 13.00 25.46 3.45
CA VAL A 64 13.03 24.18 2.72
C VAL A 64 14.48 23.71 2.65
N ARG A 65 14.84 22.81 3.56
CA ARG A 65 16.20 22.28 3.68
C ARG A 65 16.54 21.25 2.62
N PHE A 66 15.53 20.58 2.05
CA PHE A 66 15.72 19.42 1.19
C PHE A 66 15.15 19.67 -0.20
N THR A 67 15.94 19.35 -1.22
CA THR A 67 15.53 19.46 -2.62
C THR A 67 14.65 18.28 -3.04
N THR A 68 14.06 18.35 -4.24
CA THR A 68 13.35 17.21 -4.83
C THR A 68 14.31 16.07 -5.12
N GLU A 69 15.53 16.39 -5.54
CA GLU A 69 16.58 15.42 -5.82
C GLU A 69 16.96 14.62 -4.57
N HIS A 70 17.15 15.28 -3.41
CA HIS A 70 17.38 14.58 -2.14
C HIS A 70 16.30 13.54 -1.86
N VAL A 71 15.03 13.91 -2.04
CA VAL A 71 13.90 12.99 -1.78
C VAL A 71 13.93 11.79 -2.70
N LEU A 72 14.13 12.00 -4.01
CA LEU A 72 14.21 10.90 -4.98
C LEU A 72 15.37 9.95 -4.69
N ARG A 73 16.57 10.50 -4.43
CA ARG A 73 17.75 9.70 -4.12
C ARG A 73 17.60 8.92 -2.81
N LEU A 74 16.93 9.46 -1.79
CA LEU A 74 16.58 8.74 -0.57
C LEU A 74 15.61 7.58 -0.83
N LEU A 75 14.60 7.80 -1.67
CA LEU A 75 13.66 6.74 -2.04
C LEU A 75 14.32 5.65 -2.91
N ILE A 76 15.32 6.00 -3.70
CA ILE A 76 16.14 5.02 -4.44
C ILE A 76 16.93 4.16 -3.45
N VAL A 77 17.61 4.76 -2.45
CA VAL A 77 18.31 3.99 -1.40
C VAL A 77 17.33 3.08 -0.67
N GLN A 78 16.15 3.59 -0.28
CA GLN A 78 15.11 2.80 0.36
C GLN A 78 14.74 1.56 -0.45
N SER A 79 14.51 1.72 -1.73
CA SER A 79 14.10 0.65 -2.62
C SER A 79 15.19 -0.37 -2.87
N LEU A 80 16.43 0.09 -3.13
CA LEU A 80 17.56 -0.77 -3.44
C LEU A 80 18.02 -1.62 -2.26
N GLU A 81 17.87 -1.10 -1.04
CA GLU A 81 18.29 -1.80 0.17
C GLU A 81 17.12 -2.48 0.92
N GLY A 82 15.90 -2.34 0.41
CA GLY A 82 14.72 -2.95 1.03
C GLY A 82 14.41 -2.43 2.44
N LEU A 83 14.80 -1.19 2.75
CA LEU A 83 14.74 -0.62 4.08
C LEU A 83 13.38 0.01 4.39
N SER A 84 13.00 0.03 5.66
CA SER A 84 11.94 0.91 6.15
C SER A 84 12.39 2.37 6.09
N LEU A 85 11.44 3.33 6.07
CA LEU A 85 11.77 4.77 6.06
C LEU A 85 12.70 5.19 7.22
N ARG A 86 12.49 4.63 8.42
CA ARG A 86 13.36 4.90 9.57
C ARG A 86 14.77 4.38 9.36
N GLN A 87 14.90 3.14 8.90
CA GLN A 87 16.21 2.54 8.60
C GLN A 87 16.93 3.28 7.47
N THR A 88 16.20 3.74 6.44
CA THR A 88 16.78 4.53 5.34
C THR A 88 17.41 5.82 5.85
N VAL A 89 16.70 6.56 6.71
CA VAL A 89 17.22 7.81 7.28
C VAL A 89 18.49 7.55 8.09
N VAL A 90 18.47 6.56 8.99
CA VAL A 90 19.63 6.19 9.80
C VAL A 90 20.79 5.71 8.91
N ARG A 91 20.51 4.85 7.94
CA ARG A 91 21.52 4.29 7.05
C ARG A 91 22.22 5.34 6.19
N VAL A 92 21.48 6.31 5.69
CA VAL A 92 22.06 7.42 4.92
C VAL A 92 22.80 8.40 5.81
N ASP A 93 22.31 8.65 7.02
CA ASP A 93 22.98 9.56 7.96
C ASP A 93 24.33 9.02 8.42
N ASP A 94 24.42 7.71 8.66
CA ASP A 94 25.65 7.03 9.12
C ASP A 94 26.67 6.77 8.01
N SER A 95 26.26 6.76 6.74
CA SER A 95 27.16 6.42 5.61
C SER A 95 27.58 7.66 4.80
N PRO A 96 28.86 8.07 4.86
CA PRO A 96 29.37 9.16 4.05
C PRO A 96 29.12 8.96 2.54
N ALA A 97 29.29 7.75 2.02
CA ALA A 97 29.08 7.44 0.61
C ALA A 97 27.58 7.54 0.20
N LEU A 98 26.64 7.12 1.06
CA LEU A 98 25.21 7.31 0.79
C LEU A 98 24.79 8.77 0.93
N ARG A 99 25.40 9.52 1.87
CA ARG A 99 25.22 10.98 1.95
C ARG A 99 25.68 11.66 0.67
N GLN A 100 26.81 11.25 0.10
CA GLN A 100 27.31 11.73 -1.19
C GLN A 100 26.32 11.38 -2.31
N PHE A 101 25.88 10.12 -2.42
CA PHE A 101 24.87 9.72 -3.40
C PHE A 101 23.60 10.57 -3.30
N VAL A 102 23.11 10.81 -2.08
CA VAL A 102 21.93 11.65 -1.84
C VAL A 102 22.23 13.15 -2.10
N ARG A 103 23.48 13.55 -2.24
CA ARG A 103 23.93 14.97 -2.37
C ARG A 103 23.57 15.81 -1.16
N LEU A 104 23.53 15.20 0.02
CA LEU A 104 23.11 15.86 1.26
C LEU A 104 24.21 16.79 1.80
N GLY A 105 25.47 16.44 1.57
CA GLY A 105 26.63 17.18 2.09
C GLY A 105 26.63 17.28 3.62
N PRO A 106 27.02 18.44 4.19
CA PRO A 106 27.05 18.66 5.64
C PRO A 106 25.67 18.92 6.25
N LYS A 107 24.60 18.94 5.45
CA LYS A 107 23.25 19.22 5.94
C LYS A 107 22.77 18.12 6.89
N PRO A 108 22.03 18.46 7.95
CA PRO A 108 21.42 17.46 8.81
C PRO A 108 20.44 16.61 8.01
N MET A 109 20.32 15.33 8.37
CA MET A 109 19.39 14.41 7.74
C MET A 109 17.94 14.82 8.06
N MET A 110 17.01 14.50 7.13
CA MET A 110 15.58 14.73 7.38
C MET A 110 15.01 13.65 8.29
N ASP A 111 13.97 14.03 9.03
CA ASP A 111 13.20 13.07 9.82
C ASP A 111 12.38 12.14 8.91
N PHE A 112 12.23 10.86 9.32
CA PHE A 112 11.51 9.85 8.56
C PHE A 112 10.03 10.20 8.33
N THR A 113 9.39 10.97 9.24
CA THR A 113 8.00 11.44 9.05
C THR A 113 7.91 12.47 7.93
N THR A 114 8.97 13.25 7.74
CA THR A 114 9.07 14.19 6.61
C THR A 114 9.25 13.42 5.31
N LEU A 115 10.11 12.41 5.30
CA LEU A 115 10.30 11.54 4.13
C LEU A 115 9.02 10.81 3.75
N ASP A 116 8.27 10.30 4.74
CA ASP A 116 6.98 9.64 4.53
C ASP A 116 5.96 10.58 3.86
N LYS A 117 5.81 11.80 4.38
CA LYS A 117 4.92 12.81 3.78
C LYS A 117 5.29 13.13 2.34
N LEU A 118 6.60 13.23 2.05
CA LEU A 118 7.08 13.54 0.70
C LEU A 118 6.94 12.33 -0.25
N LYS A 119 7.14 11.12 0.24
CA LYS A 119 6.88 9.88 -0.52
C LYS A 119 5.42 9.78 -0.91
N ASN A 120 4.51 9.97 0.04
CA ASN A 120 3.06 9.90 -0.18
C ASN A 120 2.51 11.03 -1.05
N ALA A 121 3.27 12.11 -1.22
CA ALA A 121 2.94 13.19 -2.15
C ALA A 121 3.26 12.87 -3.63
N LEU A 122 4.04 11.82 -3.90
CA LEU A 122 4.35 11.37 -5.25
C LEU A 122 3.23 10.47 -5.78
N HIS A 123 2.60 10.90 -6.85
CA HIS A 123 1.46 10.18 -7.41
C HIS A 123 1.89 8.89 -8.16
N PRO A 124 1.11 7.78 -8.10
CA PRO A 124 1.43 6.55 -8.84
C PRO A 124 1.64 6.75 -10.34
N ALA A 125 0.89 7.66 -10.97
CA ALA A 125 1.07 8.01 -12.38
C ALA A 125 2.44 8.66 -12.67
N THR A 126 3.03 9.35 -11.71
CA THR A 126 4.36 9.93 -11.83
C THR A 126 5.43 8.85 -11.86
N TRP A 127 5.30 7.83 -11.03
CA TRP A 127 6.19 6.66 -11.06
C TRP A 127 6.12 5.91 -12.38
N LYS A 128 4.92 5.74 -12.97
CA LYS A 128 4.78 5.15 -14.30
C LYS A 128 5.52 5.97 -15.37
N LYS A 129 5.42 7.31 -15.31
CA LYS A 129 6.14 8.20 -16.25
C LYS A 129 7.66 8.14 -16.05
N ILE A 130 8.14 8.06 -14.80
CA ILE A 130 9.56 7.89 -14.49
C ILE A 130 10.06 6.58 -15.07
N ASN A 131 9.35 5.47 -14.87
CA ASN A 131 9.71 4.17 -15.43
C ASN A 131 9.75 4.20 -16.97
N ALA A 132 8.79 4.85 -17.61
CA ALA A 132 8.80 5.01 -19.07
C ALA A 132 10.01 5.79 -19.55
N LYS A 133 10.39 6.89 -18.86
CA LYS A 133 11.60 7.66 -19.20
C LYS A 133 12.88 6.86 -19.02
N LEU A 134 12.99 6.07 -17.95
CA LEU A 134 14.12 5.18 -17.73
C LEU A 134 14.23 4.09 -18.81
N ALA A 135 13.10 3.51 -19.22
CA ALA A 135 13.06 2.53 -20.31
C ALA A 135 13.52 3.16 -21.64
N HIS A 136 13.01 4.34 -21.97
CA HIS A 136 13.46 5.08 -23.17
C HIS A 136 14.97 5.40 -23.13
N HIS A 137 15.49 5.83 -21.96
CA HIS A 137 16.91 6.07 -21.80
C HIS A 137 17.73 4.78 -22.01
N ALA A 138 17.28 3.65 -21.45
CA ALA A 138 17.96 2.37 -21.59
C ALA A 138 17.97 1.84 -23.05
N VAL A 139 16.88 2.08 -23.80
CA VAL A 139 16.83 1.79 -25.25
C VAL A 139 17.78 2.71 -26.02
N GLY A 140 17.76 3.99 -25.73
CA GLY A 140 18.66 4.96 -26.38
C GLY A 140 20.16 4.69 -26.13
N GLU A 141 20.51 4.16 -24.95
CA GLU A 141 21.87 3.69 -24.63
C GLU A 141 22.18 2.26 -25.14
N GLN A 142 21.28 1.67 -25.94
CA GLN A 142 21.39 0.31 -26.49
C GLN A 142 21.60 -0.79 -25.43
N LYS A 143 21.18 -0.55 -24.19
CA LYS A 143 21.26 -1.52 -23.09
C LYS A 143 20.15 -2.55 -23.10
N ILE A 144 19.03 -2.22 -23.73
CA ILE A 144 17.89 -3.10 -23.99
C ILE A 144 17.43 -2.89 -25.44
N SER A 145 17.22 -4.00 -26.16
CA SER A 145 16.75 -3.94 -27.57
C SER A 145 15.22 -3.97 -27.66
N GLY A 146 14.54 -4.49 -26.67
CA GLY A 146 13.09 -4.71 -26.71
C GLY A 146 12.65 -5.97 -27.49
N ASP A 147 13.59 -6.73 -28.08
CA ASP A 147 13.29 -7.91 -28.88
C ASP A 147 12.82 -9.13 -28.05
N ARG A 148 13.08 -9.10 -26.76
CA ARG A 148 12.71 -10.16 -25.82
C ARG A 148 11.97 -9.59 -24.62
N LEU A 149 10.72 -9.98 -24.47
CA LEU A 149 9.90 -9.69 -23.30
C LEU A 149 9.82 -10.92 -22.40
N ARG A 150 10.27 -10.79 -21.15
CA ARG A 150 10.05 -11.81 -20.13
C ARG A 150 8.90 -11.33 -19.24
N LEU A 151 7.80 -12.06 -19.27
CA LEU A 151 6.68 -11.88 -18.35
C LEU A 151 6.86 -12.86 -17.19
N ASP A 152 6.89 -12.35 -15.98
CA ASP A 152 6.88 -13.13 -14.76
C ASP A 152 5.55 -12.91 -14.04
N THR A 153 4.98 -13.99 -13.53
CA THR A 153 3.77 -13.95 -12.70
C THR A 153 4.20 -13.84 -11.25
N THR A 154 4.01 -12.68 -10.65
CA THR A 154 4.19 -12.51 -9.22
C THR A 154 2.94 -13.01 -8.49
N ALA A 155 3.07 -14.07 -7.70
CA ALA A 155 2.04 -14.43 -6.74
C ALA A 155 1.99 -13.34 -5.68
N VAL A 156 0.96 -12.51 -5.74
CA VAL A 156 0.69 -11.54 -4.68
C VAL A 156 -0.05 -12.30 -3.59
N GLU A 157 0.59 -12.48 -2.44
CA GLU A 157 -0.14 -12.91 -1.25
C GLU A 157 -1.22 -11.86 -0.98
N THR A 158 -2.45 -12.20 -1.33
CA THR A 158 -3.59 -11.42 -0.86
C THR A 158 -3.61 -11.56 0.66
N ASN A 159 -3.83 -10.46 1.35
CA ASN A 159 -4.00 -10.46 2.82
C ASN A 159 -5.35 -11.15 3.15
N ILE A 160 -5.44 -12.44 2.78
CA ILE A 160 -6.57 -13.30 3.11
C ILE A 160 -6.41 -13.60 4.59
N HIS A 161 -7.19 -12.91 5.37
CA HIS A 161 -7.35 -13.23 6.78
C HIS A 161 -7.93 -14.65 6.88
N TRP A 162 -7.24 -15.53 7.61
CA TRP A 162 -7.73 -16.89 7.83
C TRP A 162 -9.17 -16.82 8.34
N PRO A 163 -10.12 -17.46 7.65
CA PRO A 163 -11.51 -17.41 8.04
C PRO A 163 -11.67 -18.04 9.41
N THR A 164 -12.23 -17.29 10.35
CA THR A 164 -12.66 -17.83 11.65
C THR A 164 -14.09 -18.31 11.53
N ASP A 165 -14.51 -19.27 12.38
CA ASP A 165 -15.90 -19.77 12.41
C ASP A 165 -16.91 -18.63 12.47
N SER A 166 -16.63 -17.61 13.28
CA SER A 166 -17.51 -16.44 13.39
C SER A 166 -17.58 -15.59 12.14
N SER A 167 -16.48 -15.53 11.34
CA SER A 167 -16.48 -14.82 10.06
C SER A 167 -17.23 -15.61 8.99
N LEU A 168 -17.06 -16.94 8.96
CA LEU A 168 -17.80 -17.82 8.06
C LEU A 168 -19.30 -17.76 8.33
N LEU A 169 -19.73 -17.89 9.60
CA LEU A 169 -21.12 -17.76 10.00
C LEU A 169 -21.72 -16.39 9.60
N TRP A 170 -20.95 -15.31 9.78
CA TRP A 170 -21.39 -13.97 9.34
C TRP A 170 -21.49 -13.89 7.82
N ASP A 171 -20.53 -14.43 7.08
CA ASP A 171 -20.55 -14.39 5.62
C ASP A 171 -21.70 -15.22 5.05
N THR A 172 -22.01 -16.39 5.62
CA THR A 172 -23.19 -17.18 5.29
C THR A 172 -24.47 -16.35 5.48
N TYR A 173 -24.64 -15.75 6.67
CA TYR A 173 -25.80 -14.89 6.92
C TYR A 173 -25.92 -13.76 5.91
N ARG A 174 -24.79 -13.10 5.57
CA ARG A 174 -24.74 -11.97 4.66
C ARG A 174 -25.10 -12.34 3.23
N VAL A 175 -24.64 -13.51 2.78
CA VAL A 175 -24.93 -14.01 1.42
C VAL A 175 -26.40 -14.37 1.31
N LEU A 176 -26.94 -15.18 2.24
CA LEU A 176 -28.33 -15.58 2.25
C LEU A 176 -29.28 -14.38 2.38
N ALA A 177 -28.94 -13.40 3.25
CA ALA A 177 -29.73 -12.18 3.37
C ALA A 177 -29.85 -11.40 2.06
N ARG A 178 -28.75 -11.34 1.26
CA ARG A 178 -28.80 -10.70 -0.06
C ARG A 178 -29.61 -11.50 -1.08
N LEU A 179 -29.52 -12.81 -1.04
CA LEU A 179 -30.31 -13.68 -1.93
C LEU A 179 -31.80 -13.57 -1.63
N ILE A 180 -32.20 -13.62 -0.36
CA ILE A 180 -33.61 -13.43 0.07
C ILE A 180 -34.12 -12.05 -0.33
N GLU A 181 -33.29 -10.99 -0.17
CA GLU A 181 -33.70 -9.64 -0.58
C GLU A 181 -33.87 -9.54 -2.09
N ARG A 182 -33.02 -10.21 -2.86
CA ARG A 182 -33.13 -10.27 -4.32
C ARG A 182 -34.38 -11.08 -4.75
N ALA A 183 -34.65 -12.21 -4.08
CA ALA A 183 -35.88 -12.98 -4.31
C ALA A 183 -37.13 -12.12 -4.01
N ARG A 184 -37.12 -11.34 -2.94
CA ARG A 184 -38.22 -10.42 -2.58
C ARG A 184 -38.49 -9.35 -3.63
N GLN A 185 -37.43 -8.90 -4.34
CA GLN A 185 -37.57 -7.94 -5.44
C GLN A 185 -38.17 -8.58 -6.71
N LEU A 186 -37.88 -9.88 -6.92
CA LEU A 186 -38.39 -10.61 -8.07
C LEU A 186 -39.80 -11.14 -7.86
N ASP A 187 -40.05 -11.77 -6.73
CA ASP A 187 -41.32 -12.29 -6.31
C ASP A 187 -41.59 -12.10 -4.80
N PRO A 188 -42.25 -11.01 -4.41
CA PRO A 188 -42.58 -10.73 -3.01
C PRO A 188 -43.40 -11.81 -2.34
N GLY A 189 -44.24 -12.56 -3.09
CA GLY A 189 -45.14 -13.59 -2.58
C GLY A 189 -44.37 -14.80 -2.01
N SER A 190 -43.32 -15.20 -2.70
CA SER A 190 -42.51 -16.37 -2.30
C SER A 190 -41.60 -16.13 -1.09
N VAL A 191 -41.38 -14.91 -0.66
CA VAL A 191 -40.47 -14.63 0.46
C VAL A 191 -41.14 -14.50 1.80
N GLY A 192 -42.44 -14.17 1.83
CA GLY A 192 -43.22 -13.99 3.05
C GLY A 192 -42.77 -12.78 3.91
N PRO A 193 -43.42 -12.60 5.11
CA PRO A 193 -43.28 -11.37 5.90
C PRO A 193 -42.03 -11.27 6.81
N GLY A 194 -41.03 -12.11 6.66
CA GLY A 194 -39.84 -12.13 7.53
C GLY A 194 -38.97 -10.86 7.44
N ARG A 195 -38.28 -10.52 8.54
CA ARG A 195 -37.34 -9.40 8.62
C ARG A 195 -35.90 -9.87 8.76
N LEU A 196 -35.04 -9.35 7.90
CA LEU A 196 -33.61 -9.58 7.97
C LEU A 196 -32.95 -8.67 9.02
N HIS A 197 -31.98 -9.23 9.77
CA HIS A 197 -31.28 -8.50 10.83
C HIS A 197 -29.74 -8.52 10.65
N PRO A 198 -29.19 -8.09 9.52
CA PRO A 198 -27.75 -8.20 9.22
C PRO A 198 -26.89 -7.44 10.22
N ARG A 199 -27.34 -6.27 10.71
CA ARG A 199 -26.62 -5.49 11.72
C ARG A 199 -26.45 -6.23 13.05
N ARG A 200 -27.43 -7.05 13.43
CA ARG A 200 -27.38 -7.86 14.67
C ARG A 200 -26.42 -9.03 14.51
N ALA A 201 -26.47 -9.76 13.39
CA ALA A 201 -25.55 -10.86 13.09
C ALA A 201 -24.09 -10.36 13.02
N LYS A 202 -23.83 -9.24 12.32
CA LYS A 202 -22.51 -8.60 12.29
C LYS A 202 -21.99 -8.23 13.68
N ARG A 203 -22.84 -7.69 14.54
CA ARG A 203 -22.46 -7.31 15.90
C ARG A 203 -22.10 -8.52 16.75
N ASP A 204 -22.83 -9.63 16.61
CA ASP A 204 -22.53 -10.89 17.32
C ASP A 204 -21.19 -11.45 16.85
N ALA A 205 -20.89 -11.49 15.55
CA ALA A 205 -19.59 -11.90 14.99
C ALA A 205 -18.43 -11.00 15.49
N LEU A 206 -18.59 -9.68 15.45
CA LEU A 206 -17.58 -8.75 15.97
C LEU A 206 -17.36 -8.90 17.49
N THR A 207 -18.41 -9.24 18.24
CA THR A 207 -18.30 -9.49 19.68
C THR A 207 -17.47 -10.74 19.95
N ILE A 208 -17.64 -11.80 19.14
CA ILE A 208 -16.83 -13.02 19.21
C ILE A 208 -15.38 -12.70 18.92
N ALA A 209 -15.10 -12.02 17.80
CA ALA A 209 -13.73 -11.65 17.39
C ALA A 209 -13.00 -10.81 18.46
N ARG A 210 -13.68 -9.80 19.03
CA ARG A 210 -13.12 -8.96 20.09
C ARG A 210 -12.86 -9.71 21.38
N ARG A 211 -13.73 -10.65 21.76
CA ARG A 211 -13.54 -11.47 22.95
C ARG A 211 -12.48 -12.53 22.78
N ALA A 212 -12.38 -13.14 21.59
CA ALA A 212 -11.34 -14.11 21.27
C ALA A 212 -9.94 -13.49 21.35
N ALA A 213 -9.80 -12.20 21.02
CA ALA A 213 -8.53 -11.47 21.14
C ALA A 213 -8.11 -11.17 22.60
N GLN A 214 -9.01 -11.32 23.58
CA GLN A 214 -8.72 -11.06 25.00
C GLN A 214 -8.04 -12.27 25.64
N LYS A 215 -6.91 -12.04 26.31
CA LYS A 215 -6.13 -13.08 27.02
C LYS A 215 -6.22 -12.90 28.55
N GLY A 216 -5.97 -14.00 29.30
CA GLY A 216 -5.86 -13.99 30.75
C GLY A 216 -7.20 -13.79 31.48
N ARG A 217 -7.20 -13.19 32.66
CA ARG A 217 -8.38 -12.96 33.50
C ARG A 217 -9.52 -12.17 32.83
N ARG A 218 -9.24 -11.48 31.73
CA ARG A 218 -10.23 -10.73 30.95
C ARG A 218 -10.90 -11.58 29.86
N ALA A 219 -10.46 -12.83 29.66
CA ALA A 219 -11.09 -13.74 28.70
C ALA A 219 -12.53 -14.03 29.13
N ARG A 220 -13.50 -13.63 28.31
CA ARG A 220 -14.91 -13.84 28.55
C ARG A 220 -15.40 -15.04 27.75
N SER A 221 -16.38 -15.77 28.31
CA SER A 221 -16.99 -16.89 27.60
C SER A 221 -17.53 -16.49 26.23
N LEU A 222 -17.15 -17.26 25.21
CA LEU A 222 -17.62 -17.11 23.83
C LEU A 222 -18.91 -17.87 23.55
N ARG A 223 -19.29 -18.79 24.43
CA ARG A 223 -20.45 -19.71 24.26
C ARG A 223 -21.74 -18.97 23.90
N ARG A 224 -22.15 -18.00 24.70
CA ARG A 224 -23.39 -17.24 24.45
C ARG A 224 -23.39 -16.44 23.15
N PRO A 225 -22.32 -15.69 22.81
CA PRO A 225 -22.26 -15.02 21.52
C PRO A 225 -22.30 -15.97 20.32
N TYR A 226 -21.60 -17.13 20.39
CA TYR A 226 -21.68 -18.15 19.33
C TYR A 226 -23.06 -18.73 19.18
N GLN A 227 -23.72 -19.12 20.29
CA GLN A 227 -25.10 -19.64 20.26
C GLN A 227 -26.08 -18.66 19.62
N ARG A 228 -25.94 -17.36 19.88
CA ARG A 228 -26.79 -16.34 19.22
C ARG A 228 -26.53 -16.24 17.73
N LEU A 229 -25.26 -16.26 17.33
CA LEU A 229 -24.89 -16.17 15.92
C LEU A 229 -25.34 -17.41 15.14
N ILE A 230 -25.12 -18.61 15.69
CA ILE A 230 -25.56 -19.89 15.12
C ILE A 230 -27.08 -19.90 14.93
N ARG A 231 -27.90 -19.61 15.95
CA ARG A 231 -29.34 -19.53 15.81
C ARG A 231 -29.82 -18.57 14.73
N ARG A 232 -29.11 -17.47 14.52
CA ARG A 232 -29.42 -16.52 13.43
C ARG A 232 -29.11 -17.09 12.07
N VAL A 233 -28.00 -17.83 11.97
CA VAL A 233 -27.60 -18.48 10.71
C VAL A 233 -28.54 -19.63 10.40
N GLU A 234 -28.87 -20.48 11.37
CA GLU A 234 -29.87 -21.54 11.22
C GLU A 234 -31.19 -20.98 10.71
N GLY A 235 -31.72 -19.96 11.39
CA GLY A 235 -33.01 -19.37 11.02
C GLY A 235 -33.00 -18.71 9.63
N ILE A 236 -31.85 -18.15 9.15
CA ILE A 236 -31.82 -17.64 7.79
C ILE A 236 -31.60 -18.75 6.76
N CYS A 237 -30.93 -19.85 7.11
CA CYS A 237 -30.82 -21.04 6.28
C CYS A 237 -32.20 -21.65 6.04
N ASP A 238 -32.97 -21.90 7.12
CA ASP A 238 -34.33 -22.45 7.03
C ASP A 238 -35.22 -21.58 6.15
N TRP A 239 -35.16 -20.27 6.36
CA TRP A 239 -35.91 -19.33 5.54
C TRP A 239 -35.48 -19.31 4.07
N ALA A 240 -34.18 -19.32 3.79
CA ALA A 240 -33.67 -19.36 2.42
C ALA A 240 -34.10 -20.68 1.70
N THR A 241 -34.09 -21.80 2.41
CA THR A 241 -34.56 -23.09 1.90
C THR A 241 -36.03 -23.02 1.52
N ALA A 242 -36.88 -22.53 2.43
CA ALA A 242 -38.31 -22.38 2.16
C ALA A 242 -38.60 -21.45 0.96
N VAL A 243 -37.88 -20.35 0.85
CA VAL A 243 -37.98 -19.45 -0.31
C VAL A 243 -37.56 -20.11 -1.61
N ALA A 244 -36.47 -20.90 -1.57
CA ALA A 244 -35.99 -21.63 -2.76
C ALA A 244 -37.04 -22.67 -3.23
N GLU A 245 -37.65 -23.42 -2.30
CA GLU A 245 -38.67 -24.40 -2.62
C GLU A 245 -39.90 -23.73 -3.25
N GLN A 246 -40.35 -22.60 -2.71
CA GLN A 246 -41.49 -21.85 -3.26
C GLN A 246 -41.22 -21.29 -4.65
N LEU A 247 -39.99 -20.79 -4.89
CA LEU A 247 -39.62 -20.28 -6.20
C LEU A 247 -39.55 -21.41 -7.25
N VAL A 248 -39.05 -22.61 -6.88
CA VAL A 248 -39.01 -23.76 -7.79
C VAL A 248 -40.44 -24.21 -8.12
N ALA A 249 -41.32 -24.36 -7.11
CA ALA A 249 -42.72 -24.70 -7.33
C ALA A 249 -43.48 -23.71 -8.23
N GLY A 250 -43.15 -22.42 -8.12
CA GLY A 250 -43.72 -21.37 -8.98
C GLY A 250 -43.19 -21.36 -10.43
N ILE A 251 -42.10 -22.05 -10.73
CA ILE A 251 -41.58 -22.21 -12.11
C ILE A 251 -42.22 -23.41 -12.78
N GLU A 252 -42.59 -24.44 -12.01
CA GLU A 252 -43.17 -25.67 -12.54
C GLU A 252 -44.71 -25.59 -12.76
N SER A 253 -45.33 -24.51 -12.27
CA SER A 253 -46.76 -24.21 -12.43
C SER A 253 -47.00 -23.21 -13.59
#